data_5ef6be69f0d0cd9ae135d32194be5661
#
_entry.id   5ef6be69f0d0cd9ae135d32194be5661
#
_cell.length_a   1.000
_cell.length_b   1.000
_cell.length_c   1.000
_cell.angle_alpha   90.00
_cell.angle_beta   90.00
_cell.angle_gamma   90.00
#
_symmetry.space_group_name_H-M   'P 1'
#
loop_
_entity.id
_entity.type
_entity.pdbx_description
1 polymer ?
#
loop_
_entity_poly.entity_id
_entity_poly.type
_entity_poly.pdbx_seq_one_letter_code
_entity_poly.pdbx_strand_id
1 'polypeptide(L)'
;MAEYPFVGTGFHTGDGYVLTNRHVVQPWLADERAQSLTSTVNGKPRLKKLMAFFPDSSQSITLKYKQAASGEDVAVCTIDPKDLPAKLPVLPLEKESESVAIGRIVVTMGYPSGPERLLAMLPEDEARGIQSRYGSYDSLLTYLAQTKHVHPLMTQGNITDLDARRIVYDARTGEGGSGGPLFGPSGRVIGITFAIFTENTASNFAVPIHYAITLLEKAGWTSPATPEADATNTVQAAAK
;
A
#
# COMPACT_ATOMS: atom_id res chain seq x y z
N MET A 1 -24.99 15.30 2.60
CA MET A 1 -24.13 14.36 1.83
C MET A 1 -23.43 13.50 2.87
N ALA A 2 -23.58 12.18 2.81
CA ALA A 2 -22.89 11.28 3.73
C ALA A 2 -21.44 11.09 3.25
N GLU A 3 -20.49 11.03 4.19
CA GLU A 3 -19.07 10.79 3.93
C GLU A 3 -18.64 9.51 4.63
N TYR A 4 -17.83 8.69 3.94
CA TYR A 4 -17.29 7.45 4.46
C TYR A 4 -15.76 7.48 4.35
N PRO A 5 -15.04 7.54 5.48
CA PRO A 5 -13.58 7.44 5.48
C PRO A 5 -13.16 5.99 5.25
N PHE A 6 -12.17 5.77 4.39
CA PHE A 6 -11.59 4.47 4.11
C PHE A 6 -10.07 4.57 4.13
N VAL A 7 -9.41 3.55 4.66
CA VAL A 7 -7.95 3.50 4.80
C VAL A 7 -7.41 2.29 4.07
N GLY A 8 -6.30 2.48 3.41
CA GLY A 8 -5.56 1.42 2.72
C GLY A 8 -4.08 1.76 2.63
N THR A 9 -3.35 0.95 1.92
CA THR A 9 -1.93 1.12 1.64
C THR A 9 -1.72 1.44 0.16
N GLY A 10 -0.65 2.14 -0.15
CA GLY A 10 -0.17 2.36 -1.52
C GLY A 10 1.34 2.54 -1.51
N PHE A 11 1.97 2.50 -2.68
CA PHE A 11 3.41 2.69 -2.79
C PHE A 11 3.79 3.41 -4.08
N HIS A 12 4.87 4.18 -4.00
CA HIS A 12 5.38 4.99 -5.09
C HIS A 12 6.27 4.18 -6.03
N THR A 13 6.07 4.33 -7.33
CA THR A 13 6.76 3.55 -8.38
C THR A 13 7.61 4.42 -9.33
N GLY A 14 7.83 5.68 -8.95
CA GLY A 14 8.59 6.68 -9.73
C GLY A 14 7.68 7.71 -10.39
N ASP A 15 8.25 8.87 -10.70
CA ASP A 15 7.60 9.97 -11.42
C ASP A 15 6.22 10.40 -10.86
N GLY A 16 6.06 10.24 -9.53
CA GLY A 16 4.81 10.55 -8.85
C GLY A 16 3.69 9.53 -9.05
N TYR A 17 3.94 8.39 -9.67
CA TYR A 17 2.96 7.32 -9.78
C TYR A 17 2.87 6.49 -8.51
N VAL A 18 1.65 6.26 -8.04
CA VAL A 18 1.35 5.47 -6.84
C VAL A 18 0.41 4.33 -7.20
N LEU A 19 0.80 3.12 -6.85
CA LEU A 19 -0.02 1.92 -6.97
C LEU A 19 -0.77 1.64 -5.67
N THR A 20 -2.00 1.16 -5.81
CA THR A 20 -2.84 0.65 -4.73
C THR A 20 -3.89 -0.32 -5.31
N ASN A 21 -4.78 -0.85 -4.47
CA ASN A 21 -5.94 -1.58 -4.98
C ASN A 21 -7.05 -0.66 -5.48
N ARG A 22 -7.87 -1.18 -6.39
CA ARG A 22 -9.06 -0.49 -6.88
C ARG A 22 -10.07 -0.23 -5.76
N HIS A 23 -10.32 -1.21 -4.89
CA HIS A 23 -11.25 -1.04 -3.78
C HIS A 23 -10.80 -0.01 -2.75
N VAL A 24 -9.50 0.31 -2.64
CA VAL A 24 -9.00 1.38 -1.78
C VAL A 24 -9.44 2.76 -2.28
N VAL A 25 -9.46 2.97 -3.59
CA VAL A 25 -9.91 4.25 -4.19
C VAL A 25 -11.40 4.24 -4.54
N GLN A 26 -12.04 3.07 -4.57
CA GLN A 26 -13.46 2.87 -4.85
C GLN A 26 -14.06 1.88 -3.83
N PRO A 27 -14.10 2.22 -2.53
CA PRO A 27 -14.50 1.27 -1.48
C PRO A 27 -15.92 0.72 -1.65
N TRP A 28 -16.80 1.43 -2.30
CA TRP A 28 -18.16 0.98 -2.61
C TRP A 28 -18.23 -0.26 -3.50
N LEU A 29 -17.11 -0.72 -4.07
CA LEU A 29 -17.07 -1.96 -4.86
C LEU A 29 -16.94 -3.22 -4.02
N ALA A 30 -16.34 -3.13 -2.82
CA ALA A 30 -15.99 -4.29 -2.01
C ALA A 30 -16.30 -4.14 -0.52
N ASP A 31 -16.34 -2.92 0.03
CA ASP A 31 -16.60 -2.69 1.44
C ASP A 31 -18.11 -2.67 1.73
N GLU A 32 -18.57 -3.58 2.60
CA GLU A 32 -20.00 -3.74 2.93
C GLU A 32 -20.60 -2.50 3.57
N ARG A 33 -19.84 -1.76 4.39
CA ARG A 33 -20.32 -0.55 5.05
C ARG A 33 -20.51 0.58 4.05
N ALA A 34 -19.56 0.74 3.10
CA ALA A 34 -19.69 1.69 2.02
C ALA A 34 -20.85 1.38 1.09
N GLN A 35 -21.10 0.09 0.80
CA GLN A 35 -22.25 -0.39 0.02
C GLN A 35 -23.56 -0.13 0.74
N SER A 36 -23.64 -0.47 2.03
CA SER A 36 -24.83 -0.24 2.87
C SER A 36 -25.16 1.26 2.95
N LEU A 37 -24.15 2.12 3.15
CA LEU A 37 -24.37 3.55 3.18
C LEU A 37 -24.89 4.08 1.83
N THR A 38 -24.31 3.61 0.72
CA THR A 38 -24.73 3.98 -0.64
C THR A 38 -26.21 3.63 -0.88
N SER A 39 -26.61 2.42 -0.46
CA SER A 39 -28.00 1.96 -0.57
C SER A 39 -28.95 2.78 0.32
N THR A 40 -28.54 3.04 1.58
CA THR A 40 -29.36 3.79 2.53
C THR A 40 -29.66 5.22 2.06
N VAL A 41 -28.66 5.91 1.49
CA VAL A 41 -28.83 7.29 1.02
C VAL A 41 -29.35 7.36 -0.42
N ASN A 42 -29.56 6.23 -1.09
CA ASN A 42 -29.95 6.11 -2.50
C ASN A 42 -29.14 7.04 -3.41
N GLY A 43 -27.84 7.08 -3.19
CA GLY A 43 -26.91 8.02 -3.83
C GLY A 43 -25.95 7.32 -4.79
N LYS A 44 -25.25 8.12 -5.62
CA LYS A 44 -24.14 7.64 -6.42
C LYS A 44 -22.84 7.92 -5.65
N PRO A 45 -22.05 6.88 -5.33
CA PRO A 45 -20.78 7.05 -4.64
C PRO A 45 -19.76 7.75 -5.53
N ARG A 46 -18.90 8.56 -4.91
CA ARG A 46 -17.78 9.22 -5.59
C ARG A 46 -16.61 9.42 -4.64
N LEU A 47 -15.41 9.36 -5.17
CA LEU A 47 -14.22 9.75 -4.43
C LEU A 47 -14.25 11.27 -4.19
N LYS A 48 -14.21 11.71 -2.94
CA LYS A 48 -14.19 13.12 -2.55
C LYS A 48 -12.76 13.63 -2.43
N LYS A 49 -11.92 12.88 -1.71
CA LYS A 49 -10.54 13.25 -1.39
C LYS A 49 -9.72 11.97 -1.29
N LEU A 50 -8.50 11.98 -1.77
CA LEU A 50 -7.53 10.91 -1.61
C LEU A 50 -6.22 11.51 -1.11
N MET A 51 -5.75 11.04 0.04
CA MET A 51 -4.55 11.54 0.69
C MET A 51 -3.60 10.39 0.95
N ALA A 52 -2.30 10.64 0.81
CA ALA A 52 -1.25 9.72 1.21
C ALA A 52 -0.41 10.34 2.34
N PHE A 53 -0.04 9.49 3.28
CA PHE A 53 0.87 9.80 4.37
C PHE A 53 2.07 8.87 4.22
N PHE A 54 3.19 9.41 3.76
CA PHE A 54 4.42 8.63 3.59
C PHE A 54 5.25 8.64 4.87
N PRO A 55 6.01 7.57 5.14
CA PRO A 55 6.99 7.57 6.21
C PRO A 55 7.93 8.77 6.09
N ASP A 56 8.37 9.30 7.23
CA ASP A 56 9.26 10.47 7.33
C ASP A 56 8.74 11.78 6.72
N SER A 57 7.54 11.79 6.13
CA SER A 57 6.87 13.01 5.69
C SER A 57 6.05 13.59 6.82
N SER A 58 6.24 14.87 7.12
CA SER A 58 5.42 15.60 8.11
C SER A 58 4.10 16.11 7.56
N GLN A 59 3.85 15.92 6.27
CA GLN A 59 2.67 16.41 5.58
C GLN A 59 2.03 15.31 4.73
N SER A 60 0.70 15.37 4.64
CA SER A 60 -0.04 14.54 3.70
C SER A 60 0.13 15.06 2.27
N ILE A 61 0.06 14.15 1.32
CA ILE A 61 0.13 14.45 -0.11
C ILE A 61 -1.22 14.11 -0.73
N THR A 62 -1.78 15.06 -1.50
CA THR A 62 -3.00 14.79 -2.26
C THR A 62 -2.67 13.91 -3.46
N LEU A 63 -3.38 12.79 -3.58
CA LEU A 63 -3.32 11.92 -4.74
C LEU A 63 -4.47 12.23 -5.70
N LYS A 64 -4.20 12.14 -7.00
CA LYS A 64 -5.20 12.18 -8.06
C LYS A 64 -5.43 10.76 -8.56
N TYR A 65 -6.66 10.26 -8.46
CA TYR A 65 -7.03 9.01 -9.13
C TYR A 65 -6.83 9.17 -10.65
N LYS A 66 -6.13 8.24 -11.27
CA LYS A 66 -5.87 8.25 -12.71
C LYS A 66 -6.68 7.18 -13.43
N GLN A 67 -6.52 5.93 -13.04
CA GLN A 67 -7.30 4.83 -13.63
C GLN A 67 -7.23 3.57 -12.74
N ALA A 68 -8.13 2.62 -13.00
CA ALA A 68 -8.10 1.29 -12.41
C ALA A 68 -8.27 0.22 -13.48
N ALA A 69 -7.77 -0.97 -13.20
CA ALA A 69 -8.00 -2.12 -14.05
C ALA A 69 -9.48 -2.56 -13.98
N SER A 70 -9.99 -3.13 -15.07
CA SER A 70 -11.37 -3.61 -15.12
C SER A 70 -11.53 -5.02 -14.55
N GLY A 71 -10.52 -5.87 -14.68
CA GLY A 71 -10.54 -7.28 -14.30
C GLY A 71 -9.82 -7.59 -12.99
N GLU A 72 -8.83 -6.77 -12.62
CA GLU A 72 -7.98 -6.94 -11.45
C GLU A 72 -8.17 -5.81 -10.44
N ASP A 73 -7.93 -6.09 -9.17
CA ASP A 73 -8.09 -5.11 -8.10
C ASP A 73 -6.84 -4.21 -7.97
N VAL A 74 -6.56 -3.45 -9.02
CA VAL A 74 -5.42 -2.53 -9.12
C VAL A 74 -5.87 -1.15 -9.55
N ALA A 75 -5.31 -0.12 -8.93
CA ALA A 75 -5.50 1.27 -9.31
C ALA A 75 -4.17 2.03 -9.36
N VAL A 76 -4.12 3.01 -10.26
CA VAL A 76 -3.03 3.97 -10.40
C VAL A 76 -3.52 5.34 -9.99
N CYS A 77 -2.77 5.95 -9.08
CA CYS A 77 -2.92 7.34 -8.68
C CYS A 77 -1.65 8.13 -9.04
N THR A 78 -1.73 9.44 -9.04
CA THR A 78 -0.59 10.31 -9.29
C THR A 78 -0.48 11.41 -8.23
N ILE A 79 0.76 11.79 -7.93
CA ILE A 79 1.12 12.99 -7.16
C ILE A 79 1.31 14.13 -8.18
N ASP A 80 0.83 15.33 -7.87
CA ASP A 80 1.17 16.51 -8.67
C ASP A 80 2.69 16.73 -8.59
N PRO A 81 3.39 16.97 -9.72
CA PRO A 81 4.86 17.14 -9.70
C PRO A 81 5.37 18.19 -8.72
N LYS A 82 4.60 19.24 -8.47
CA LYS A 82 4.95 20.29 -7.49
C LYS A 82 4.89 19.82 -6.03
N ASP A 83 4.08 18.78 -5.75
CA ASP A 83 3.86 18.23 -4.43
C ASP A 83 4.69 16.94 -4.19
N LEU A 84 5.47 16.51 -5.21
CA LEU A 84 6.29 15.30 -5.14
C LEU A 84 7.53 15.56 -4.27
N PRO A 85 7.70 14.85 -3.14
CA PRO A 85 8.88 15.02 -2.30
C PRO A 85 10.15 14.55 -3.01
N ALA A 86 11.21 15.34 -2.94
CA ALA A 86 12.49 15.06 -3.62
C ALA A 86 13.14 13.73 -3.20
N LYS A 87 12.81 13.20 -2.02
CA LYS A 87 13.37 11.96 -1.46
C LYS A 87 12.33 10.87 -1.25
N LEU A 88 11.20 10.91 -1.99
CA LEU A 88 10.22 9.84 -1.88
C LEU A 88 10.79 8.54 -2.47
N PRO A 89 10.91 7.46 -1.68
CA PRO A 89 11.45 6.20 -2.17
C PRO A 89 10.64 5.66 -3.35
N VAL A 90 11.34 5.14 -4.36
CA VAL A 90 10.76 4.43 -5.49
C VAL A 90 10.91 2.94 -5.25
N LEU A 91 9.81 2.19 -5.24
CA LEU A 91 9.87 0.75 -5.09
C LEU A 91 10.08 0.09 -6.47
N PRO A 92 11.15 -0.71 -6.65
CA PRO A 92 11.41 -1.38 -7.90
C PRO A 92 10.42 -2.51 -8.14
N LEU A 93 9.85 -2.57 -9.35
CA LEU A 93 8.90 -3.60 -9.74
C LEU A 93 9.64 -4.78 -10.40
N GLU A 94 9.18 -6.00 -10.08
CA GLU A 94 9.69 -7.22 -10.73
C GLU A 94 9.05 -7.38 -12.10
N LYS A 95 9.88 -7.59 -13.12
CA LYS A 95 9.41 -7.81 -14.49
C LYS A 95 9.51 -9.27 -14.91
N GLU A 96 10.32 -10.05 -14.18
CA GLU A 96 10.60 -11.44 -14.51
C GLU A 96 9.71 -12.36 -13.67
N SER A 97 8.91 -13.18 -14.33
CA SER A 97 7.97 -14.09 -13.67
C SER A 97 8.67 -15.26 -12.94
N GLU A 98 9.92 -15.60 -13.31
CA GLU A 98 10.67 -16.71 -12.73
C GLU A 98 11.03 -16.52 -11.25
N SER A 99 11.02 -15.27 -10.78
CA SER A 99 11.23 -14.94 -9.35
C SER A 99 10.05 -15.35 -8.46
N VAL A 100 8.88 -15.62 -9.04
CA VAL A 100 7.63 -15.94 -8.34
C VAL A 100 7.37 -17.44 -8.40
N ALA A 101 7.64 -18.16 -7.32
CA ALA A 101 7.42 -19.60 -7.23
C ALA A 101 7.01 -20.02 -5.81
N ILE A 102 6.23 -21.10 -5.70
CA ILE A 102 5.81 -21.67 -4.41
C ILE A 102 7.03 -21.98 -3.54
N GLY A 103 6.93 -21.69 -2.24
CA GLY A 103 7.99 -21.85 -1.25
C GLY A 103 9.01 -20.70 -1.21
N ARG A 104 8.96 -19.74 -2.11
CA ARG A 104 9.82 -18.55 -2.06
C ARG A 104 9.42 -17.64 -0.92
N ILE A 105 10.44 -17.07 -0.26
CA ILE A 105 10.26 -16.06 0.80
C ILE A 105 9.66 -14.80 0.20
N VAL A 106 8.72 -14.20 0.91
CA VAL A 106 8.11 -12.90 0.61
C VAL A 106 8.06 -12.01 1.83
N VAL A 107 8.07 -10.71 1.61
CA VAL A 107 7.84 -9.69 2.63
C VAL A 107 6.69 -8.81 2.17
N THR A 108 5.65 -8.67 2.99
CA THR A 108 4.61 -7.66 2.75
C THR A 108 4.82 -6.45 3.65
N MET A 109 4.47 -5.28 3.14
CA MET A 109 4.58 -4.01 3.85
C MET A 109 3.27 -3.23 3.73
N GLY A 110 2.80 -2.65 4.83
CA GLY A 110 1.57 -1.87 4.79
C GLY A 110 1.13 -1.34 6.15
N TYR A 111 -0.11 -0.88 6.19
CA TYR A 111 -0.71 -0.25 7.38
C TYR A 111 -1.96 -1.03 7.82
N PRO A 112 -1.82 -2.33 8.21
CA PRO A 112 -2.96 -3.09 8.72
C PRO A 112 -3.53 -2.41 9.96
N SER A 113 -4.85 -2.40 10.09
CA SER A 113 -5.61 -1.64 11.09
C SER A 113 -5.40 -0.11 11.05
N GLY A 114 -4.79 0.41 10.00
CA GLY A 114 -4.68 1.85 9.77
C GLY A 114 -4.12 2.64 10.97
N PRO A 115 -4.74 3.77 11.33
CA PRO A 115 -4.28 4.63 12.41
C PRO A 115 -4.38 3.99 13.80
N GLU A 116 -5.28 3.04 14.01
CA GLU A 116 -5.45 2.34 15.29
C GLU A 116 -4.18 1.57 15.67
N ARG A 117 -3.54 0.92 14.70
CA ARG A 117 -2.26 0.26 14.95
C ARG A 117 -1.13 1.26 15.24
N LEU A 118 -1.10 2.39 14.55
CA LEU A 118 -0.09 3.42 14.81
C LEU A 118 -0.20 3.96 16.24
N LEU A 119 -1.42 4.17 16.73
CA LEU A 119 -1.68 4.54 18.11
C LEU A 119 -1.26 3.45 19.10
N ALA A 120 -1.53 2.17 18.77
CA ALA A 120 -1.18 1.05 19.64
C ALA A 120 0.35 0.86 19.82
N MET A 121 1.18 1.52 19.02
CA MET A 121 2.64 1.55 19.16
C MET A 121 3.14 2.64 20.12
N LEU A 122 2.26 3.51 20.59
CA LEU A 122 2.57 4.59 21.53
C LEU A 122 2.27 4.14 22.98
N PRO A 123 2.84 4.83 23.99
CA PRO A 123 2.42 4.66 25.38
C PRO A 123 0.90 4.88 25.52
N GLU A 124 0.25 4.10 26.38
CA GLU A 124 -1.21 4.05 26.46
C GLU A 124 -1.86 5.40 26.85
N ASP A 125 -1.24 6.16 27.72
CA ASP A 125 -1.68 7.48 28.14
C ASP A 125 -1.55 8.50 26.99
N GLU A 126 -0.47 8.45 26.22
CA GLU A 126 -0.27 9.27 25.05
C GLU A 126 -1.29 8.91 23.97
N ALA A 127 -1.49 7.64 23.66
CA ALA A 127 -2.47 7.17 22.68
C ALA A 127 -3.89 7.64 23.03
N ARG A 128 -4.30 7.51 24.29
CA ARG A 128 -5.60 8.01 24.76
C ARG A 128 -5.74 9.51 24.64
N GLY A 129 -4.68 10.26 24.98
CA GLY A 129 -4.66 11.72 24.84
C GLY A 129 -4.81 12.17 23.39
N ILE A 130 -4.14 11.50 22.46
CA ILE A 130 -4.23 11.76 21.03
C ILE A 130 -5.64 11.42 20.52
N GLN A 131 -6.14 10.23 20.82
CA GLN A 131 -7.46 9.77 20.38
C GLN A 131 -8.61 10.67 20.86
N SER A 132 -8.52 11.21 22.08
CA SER A 132 -9.52 12.15 22.59
C SER A 132 -9.46 13.54 21.91
N ARG A 133 -8.30 13.93 21.41
CA ARG A 133 -8.06 15.25 20.79
C ARG A 133 -8.41 15.29 19.31
N TYR A 134 -8.21 14.21 18.58
CA TYR A 134 -8.37 14.14 17.13
C TYR A 134 -9.57 13.27 16.75
N GLY A 135 -10.71 13.91 16.40
CA GLY A 135 -11.98 13.24 16.12
C GLY A 135 -12.17 12.74 14.69
N SER A 136 -11.19 12.94 13.79
CA SER A 136 -11.24 12.45 12.41
C SER A 136 -9.94 11.79 11.99
N TYR A 137 -10.02 10.83 11.06
CA TYR A 137 -8.83 10.19 10.50
C TYR A 137 -7.84 11.20 9.88
N ASP A 138 -8.35 12.23 9.21
CA ASP A 138 -7.52 13.25 8.58
C ASP A 138 -6.68 14.01 9.62
N SER A 139 -7.30 14.49 10.70
CA SER A 139 -6.61 15.19 11.78
C SER A 139 -5.65 14.29 12.55
N LEU A 140 -6.05 13.05 12.82
CA LEU A 140 -5.26 12.06 13.51
C LEU A 140 -4.00 11.67 12.70
N LEU A 141 -4.16 11.30 11.44
CA LEU A 141 -3.05 10.93 10.57
C LEU A 141 -2.12 12.11 10.30
N THR A 142 -2.66 13.34 10.19
CA THR A 142 -1.85 14.55 10.07
C THR A 142 -0.96 14.74 11.31
N TYR A 143 -1.49 14.57 12.51
CA TYR A 143 -0.71 14.62 13.74
C TYR A 143 0.36 13.53 13.80
N LEU A 144 0.00 12.27 13.50
CA LEU A 144 0.93 11.14 13.49
C LEU A 144 2.07 11.33 12.47
N ALA A 145 1.77 11.95 11.31
CA ALA A 145 2.78 12.30 10.32
C ALA A 145 3.73 13.39 10.83
N GLN A 146 3.19 14.47 11.42
CA GLN A 146 4.00 15.56 11.99
C GLN A 146 4.92 15.09 13.11
N THR A 147 4.48 14.11 13.89
CA THR A 147 5.25 13.50 14.98
C THR A 147 6.06 12.28 14.54
N LYS A 148 6.10 11.98 13.23
CA LYS A 148 6.87 10.87 12.62
C LYS A 148 6.48 9.49 13.14
N HIS A 149 5.21 9.27 13.46
CA HIS A 149 4.69 7.98 13.90
C HIS A 149 4.05 7.16 12.75
N VAL A 150 4.13 7.63 11.51
CA VAL A 150 3.64 6.90 10.35
C VAL A 150 4.71 5.92 9.85
N HIS A 151 4.66 4.68 10.37
CA HIS A 151 5.58 3.61 9.99
C HIS A 151 4.82 2.37 9.52
N PRO A 152 5.18 1.76 8.38
CA PRO A 152 4.55 0.54 7.92
C PRO A 152 4.92 -0.65 8.82
N LEU A 153 4.03 -1.63 8.89
CA LEU A 153 4.34 -2.96 9.36
C LEU A 153 4.99 -3.74 8.22
N MET A 154 6.04 -4.47 8.53
CA MET A 154 6.66 -5.44 7.65
C MET A 154 6.54 -6.83 8.26
N THR A 155 6.06 -7.78 7.47
CA THR A 155 5.98 -9.20 7.87
C THR A 155 6.53 -10.09 6.79
N GLN A 156 7.13 -11.20 7.19
CA GLN A 156 7.74 -12.19 6.32
C GLN A 156 6.92 -13.47 6.32
N GLY A 157 6.89 -14.14 5.18
CA GLY A 157 6.30 -15.46 4.97
C GLY A 157 6.81 -16.09 3.68
N ASN A 158 6.02 -17.00 3.14
CA ASN A 158 6.33 -17.71 1.90
C ASN A 158 5.15 -17.67 0.94
N ILE A 159 5.41 -17.85 -0.34
CA ILE A 159 4.38 -18.14 -1.33
C ILE A 159 3.91 -19.59 -1.07
N THR A 160 2.62 -19.75 -0.79
CA THR A 160 2.01 -21.05 -0.48
C THR A 160 1.26 -21.65 -1.66
N ASP A 161 0.76 -20.78 -2.56
CA ASP A 161 0.11 -21.17 -3.81
C ASP A 161 0.18 -20.01 -4.81
N LEU A 162 -0.01 -20.28 -6.09
CA LEU A 162 -0.11 -19.25 -7.11
C LEU A 162 -0.87 -19.73 -8.34
N ASP A 163 -1.59 -18.83 -8.97
CA ASP A 163 -2.16 -19.00 -10.29
C ASP A 163 -1.89 -17.76 -11.17
N ALA A 164 -2.43 -17.73 -12.38
CA ALA A 164 -2.22 -16.60 -13.29
C ALA A 164 -2.72 -15.24 -12.74
N ARG A 165 -3.65 -15.25 -11.80
CA ARG A 165 -4.33 -14.07 -11.26
C ARG A 165 -3.98 -13.75 -9.82
N ARG A 166 -3.40 -14.71 -9.06
CA ARG A 166 -3.20 -14.56 -7.61
C ARG A 166 -1.88 -15.17 -7.16
N ILE A 167 -1.23 -14.49 -6.24
CA ILE A 167 -0.17 -15.03 -5.41
C ILE A 167 -0.79 -15.24 -4.03
N VAL A 168 -0.76 -16.48 -3.53
CA VAL A 168 -1.19 -16.81 -2.17
C VAL A 168 0.04 -16.89 -1.28
N TYR A 169 -0.01 -16.26 -0.11
CA TYR A 169 1.14 -16.21 0.80
C TYR A 169 0.68 -16.18 2.27
N ASP A 170 1.58 -16.56 3.18
CA ASP A 170 1.28 -16.72 4.62
C ASP A 170 1.88 -15.61 5.52
N ALA A 171 2.55 -14.60 4.94
CA ALA A 171 2.98 -13.44 5.72
C ALA A 171 1.77 -12.67 6.28
N ARG A 172 1.79 -12.35 7.56
CA ARG A 172 0.65 -11.72 8.24
C ARG A 172 0.35 -10.32 7.69
N THR A 173 -0.91 -10.07 7.40
CA THR A 173 -1.44 -8.74 7.07
C THR A 173 -2.85 -8.60 7.64
N GLY A 174 -3.55 -7.51 7.34
CA GLY A 174 -4.89 -7.24 7.85
C GLY A 174 -5.60 -6.16 7.04
N GLU A 175 -6.84 -5.83 7.41
CA GLU A 175 -7.55 -4.68 6.85
C GLU A 175 -6.68 -3.42 6.93
N GLY A 176 -6.65 -2.61 5.86
CA GLY A 176 -5.73 -1.48 5.71
C GLY A 176 -4.39 -1.85 5.07
N GLY A 177 -3.99 -3.13 5.07
CA GLY A 177 -2.83 -3.62 4.31
C GLY A 177 -3.07 -3.71 2.81
N SER A 178 -4.34 -3.70 2.38
CA SER A 178 -4.73 -3.70 0.96
C SER A 178 -4.07 -2.56 0.19
N GLY A 179 -3.50 -2.87 -0.97
CA GLY A 179 -2.72 -1.94 -1.79
C GLY A 179 -1.23 -1.93 -1.46
N GLY A 180 -0.81 -2.65 -0.42
CA GLY A 180 0.59 -2.76 -0.02
C GLY A 180 1.43 -3.61 -0.97
N PRO A 181 2.75 -3.33 -1.07
CA PRO A 181 3.65 -4.11 -1.88
C PRO A 181 3.94 -5.48 -1.25
N LEU A 182 3.98 -6.51 -2.07
CA LEU A 182 4.53 -7.82 -1.75
C LEU A 182 5.89 -7.93 -2.45
N PHE A 183 6.96 -8.02 -1.67
CA PHE A 183 8.34 -8.15 -2.16
C PHE A 183 8.72 -9.61 -2.33
N GLY A 184 9.39 -9.92 -3.42
CA GLY A 184 10.07 -11.19 -3.64
C GLY A 184 11.50 -11.21 -3.09
N PRO A 185 12.23 -12.33 -3.27
CA PRO A 185 13.60 -12.51 -2.76
C PRO A 185 14.61 -11.49 -3.31
N SER A 186 14.35 -10.92 -4.49
CA SER A 186 15.17 -9.88 -5.11
C SER A 186 15.02 -8.49 -4.48
N GLY A 187 14.10 -8.34 -3.49
CA GLY A 187 13.71 -7.03 -2.96
C GLY A 187 12.86 -6.19 -3.91
N ARG A 188 12.41 -6.77 -5.03
CA ARG A 188 11.48 -6.14 -5.97
C ARG A 188 10.05 -6.52 -5.65
N VAL A 189 9.12 -5.63 -5.97
CA VAL A 189 7.68 -5.88 -5.78
C VAL A 189 7.19 -6.87 -6.82
N ILE A 190 6.68 -8.02 -6.37
CA ILE A 190 6.13 -9.10 -7.19
C ILE A 190 4.60 -9.10 -7.24
N GLY A 191 3.96 -8.36 -6.33
CA GLY A 191 2.49 -8.31 -6.26
C GLY A 191 1.99 -7.17 -5.38
N ILE A 192 0.66 -6.98 -5.41
CA ILE A 192 -0.07 -6.00 -4.60
C ILE A 192 -1.04 -6.77 -3.70
N THR A 193 -0.87 -6.68 -2.40
CA THR A 193 -1.76 -7.30 -1.39
C THR A 193 -3.19 -6.78 -1.55
N PHE A 194 -4.21 -7.64 -1.63
CA PHE A 194 -5.58 -7.19 -1.88
C PHE A 194 -6.67 -7.80 -1.01
N ALA A 195 -6.43 -8.95 -0.39
CA ALA A 195 -7.44 -9.63 0.41
C ALA A 195 -6.80 -10.47 1.51
N ILE A 196 -7.62 -10.75 2.53
CA ILE A 196 -7.33 -11.67 3.62
C ILE A 196 -8.40 -12.74 3.59
N PHE A 197 -8.01 -13.98 3.75
CA PHE A 197 -8.96 -15.05 3.97
C PHE A 197 -9.26 -15.15 5.48
N THR A 198 -10.39 -14.61 5.91
CA THR A 198 -10.71 -14.44 7.34
C THR A 198 -10.96 -15.77 8.07
N GLU A 199 -11.38 -16.81 7.36
CA GLU A 199 -11.61 -18.15 7.93
C GLU A 199 -10.32 -18.96 8.10
N ASN A 200 -9.27 -18.61 7.34
CA ASN A 200 -7.95 -19.23 7.43
C ASN A 200 -6.87 -18.16 7.41
N THR A 201 -6.38 -17.77 8.57
CA THR A 201 -5.38 -16.71 8.77
C THR A 201 -4.02 -16.99 8.12
N ALA A 202 -3.81 -18.17 7.56
CA ALA A 202 -2.58 -18.55 6.85
C ALA A 202 -2.61 -18.26 5.35
N SER A 203 -3.70 -17.64 4.82
CA SER A 203 -3.81 -17.39 3.39
C SER A 203 -4.18 -15.93 3.12
N ASN A 204 -3.22 -15.20 2.59
CA ASN A 204 -3.40 -13.84 2.08
C ASN A 204 -3.18 -13.84 0.58
N PHE A 205 -3.75 -12.88 -0.12
CA PHE A 205 -3.73 -12.81 -1.56
C PHE A 205 -3.06 -11.52 -2.07
N ALA A 206 -2.32 -11.64 -3.16
CA ALA A 206 -1.81 -10.50 -3.89
C ALA A 206 -2.11 -10.63 -5.39
N VAL A 207 -2.40 -9.50 -6.04
CA VAL A 207 -2.46 -9.41 -7.50
C VAL A 207 -1.03 -9.41 -8.03
N PRO A 208 -0.68 -10.31 -8.99
CA PRO A 208 0.64 -10.30 -9.60
C PRO A 208 1.00 -8.96 -10.22
N ILE A 209 2.26 -8.52 -10.05
CA ILE A 209 2.69 -7.17 -10.38
C ILE A 209 2.61 -6.83 -11.88
N HIS A 210 2.67 -7.81 -12.77
CA HIS A 210 2.59 -7.57 -14.22
C HIS A 210 1.27 -6.90 -14.64
N TYR A 211 0.15 -7.16 -13.92
CA TYR A 211 -1.11 -6.45 -14.16
C TYR A 211 -1.00 -4.97 -13.85
N ALA A 212 -0.28 -4.64 -12.75
CA ALA A 212 -0.05 -3.25 -12.38
C ALA A 212 0.93 -2.55 -13.33
N ILE A 213 1.98 -3.22 -13.78
CA ILE A 213 2.92 -2.69 -14.78
C ILE A 213 2.16 -2.34 -16.06
N THR A 214 1.34 -3.25 -16.59
CA THR A 214 0.51 -3.00 -17.77
C THR A 214 -0.42 -1.78 -17.58
N LEU A 215 -0.99 -1.62 -16.38
CA LEU A 215 -1.86 -0.49 -16.07
C LEU A 215 -1.07 0.82 -15.97
N LEU A 216 0.11 0.79 -15.35
CA LEU A 216 1.02 1.93 -15.24
C LEU A 216 1.47 2.44 -16.62
N GLU A 217 1.88 1.54 -17.51
CA GLU A 217 2.29 1.87 -18.88
C GLU A 217 1.15 2.54 -19.66
N LYS A 218 -0.07 2.00 -19.56
CA LYS A 218 -1.27 2.64 -20.12
C LYS A 218 -1.56 4.02 -19.51
N ALA A 219 -1.14 4.24 -18.26
CA ALA A 219 -1.26 5.52 -17.59
C ALA A 219 -0.17 6.54 -18.00
N GLY A 220 0.83 6.12 -18.77
CA GLY A 220 1.95 6.95 -19.22
C GLY A 220 3.19 6.87 -18.32
N TRP A 221 3.25 5.91 -17.38
CA TRP A 221 4.43 5.65 -16.58
C TRP A 221 5.53 4.98 -17.43
N THR A 222 6.75 5.40 -17.21
CA THR A 222 7.94 4.74 -17.74
C THR A 222 8.74 4.14 -16.60
N SER A 223 9.23 2.90 -16.80
CA SER A 223 10.03 2.25 -15.76
C SER A 223 11.26 3.12 -15.45
N PRO A 224 11.47 3.50 -14.18
CA PRO A 224 12.71 4.18 -13.81
C PRO A 224 13.91 3.33 -14.23
N ALA A 225 14.96 3.98 -14.73
CA ALA A 225 16.24 3.29 -14.96
C ALA A 225 16.65 2.62 -13.65
N THR A 226 16.92 1.33 -13.69
CA THR A 226 17.48 0.63 -12.52
C THR A 226 18.82 1.28 -12.24
N PRO A 227 19.09 1.85 -11.05
CA PRO A 227 20.45 2.19 -10.69
C PRO A 227 21.27 0.90 -10.83
N GLU A 228 22.28 0.91 -11.66
CA GLU A 228 23.26 -0.18 -11.66
C GLU A 228 23.69 -0.36 -10.21
N ALA A 229 23.51 -1.56 -9.66
CA ALA A 229 24.01 -1.85 -8.33
C ALA A 229 25.53 -1.60 -8.39
N ASP A 230 25.99 -0.56 -7.73
CA ASP A 230 27.41 -0.30 -7.54
C ASP A 230 28.00 -1.53 -6.87
N ALA A 231 28.61 -2.41 -7.67
CA ALA A 231 29.25 -3.64 -7.27
C ALA A 231 30.60 -3.34 -6.58
N THR A 232 30.64 -2.34 -5.71
CA THR A 232 31.82 -1.98 -4.91
C THR A 232 31.42 -1.55 -3.49
N ASN A 233 30.95 -2.52 -2.72
CA ASN A 233 31.11 -2.43 -1.27
C ASN A 233 31.87 -3.66 -0.80
N THR A 234 33.18 -3.60 -0.98
CA THR A 234 34.16 -4.45 -0.33
C THR A 234 34.00 -4.26 1.16
N VAL A 235 33.37 -5.22 1.84
CA VAL A 235 33.41 -5.32 3.29
C VAL A 235 34.85 -5.66 3.66
N GLN A 236 35.67 -4.67 3.93
CA GLN A 236 36.91 -4.87 4.65
C GLN A 236 36.55 -5.17 6.10
N ALA A 237 36.58 -6.47 6.44
CA ALA A 237 36.61 -6.92 7.80
C ALA A 237 37.83 -6.31 8.50
N ALA A 238 37.62 -5.36 9.38
CA ALA A 238 38.64 -4.91 10.31
C ALA A 238 38.78 -6.00 11.40
N ALA A 239 39.74 -6.89 11.18
CA ALA A 239 40.32 -7.67 12.27
C ALA A 239 41.34 -6.76 13.00
N LYS A 240 41.00 -6.41 14.23
CA LYS A 240 41.95 -6.21 15.33
C LYS A 240 41.19 -6.16 16.66
#